data_7d48bb431a2f1d2407bd0b75bcd2c9a7
#
_entry.id   7d48bb431a2f1d2407bd0b75bcd2c9a7
#
_cell.length_a   1.000
_cell.length_b   1.000
_cell.length_c   1.000
_cell.angle_alpha   90.00
_cell.angle_beta   90.00
_cell.angle_gamma   90.00
#
_symmetry.space_group_name_H-M   'P 1'
#
loop_
_entity.id
_entity.type
_entity.pdbx_description
1 polymer ?
#
loop_
_entity_poly.entity_id
_entity_poly.type
_entity_poly.pdbx_seq_one_letter_code
_entity_poly.pdbx_strand_id
1 'polypeptide(L)'
;MNHINNIAELITELNDRRIEALKARDKPAEAAYSYFLSIVKKAEKDGGQYQEALNALKKEEKALQELQSFARTQEEKNQTEFELYILSKYLPKMMTEDEIKVQVLHLGQEFHPLSAKDKGKFMKEIMTRLKGKADGKIVSKCVNDYFNEIFNN
;
A
#
# COMPACT_ATOMS: atom_id res chain seq x y z
N MET A 1 12.02 3.67 14.80
CA MET A 1 11.93 2.64 13.75
C MET A 1 13.14 2.78 12.82
N ASN A 2 13.88 1.70 12.61
CA ASN A 2 14.99 1.74 11.67
C ASN A 2 14.45 1.96 10.26
N HIS A 3 15.08 2.87 9.54
CA HIS A 3 14.70 3.13 8.14
C HIS A 3 15.10 1.92 7.29
N ILE A 4 14.12 1.19 6.78
CA ILE A 4 14.34 0.06 5.88
C ILE A 4 14.36 0.62 4.46
N ASN A 5 15.48 0.46 3.77
CA ASN A 5 15.71 1.05 2.44
C ASN A 5 15.92 0.03 1.33
N ASN A 6 16.10 -1.24 1.68
CA ASN A 6 16.35 -2.27 0.69
C ASN A 6 15.79 -3.62 1.15
N ILE A 7 15.73 -4.57 0.22
CA ILE A 7 15.12 -5.88 0.46
C ILE A 7 15.90 -6.69 1.53
N ALA A 8 17.24 -6.56 1.57
CA ALA A 8 18.05 -7.26 2.55
C ALA A 8 17.74 -6.79 3.98
N GLU A 9 17.58 -5.49 4.17
CA GLU A 9 17.19 -4.92 5.46
C GLU A 9 15.80 -5.37 5.87
N LEU A 10 14.86 -5.44 4.92
CA LEU A 10 13.49 -5.92 5.19
C LEU A 10 13.50 -7.38 5.62
N ILE A 11 14.27 -8.24 4.95
CA ILE A 11 14.43 -9.64 5.29
C ILE A 11 14.99 -9.78 6.71
N THR A 12 16.05 -9.02 7.02
CA THR A 12 16.67 -9.03 8.34
C THR A 12 15.67 -8.61 9.43
N GLU A 13 14.93 -7.53 9.21
CA GLU A 13 13.93 -7.03 10.15
C GLU A 13 12.84 -8.07 10.41
N LEU A 14 12.26 -8.64 9.36
CA LEU A 14 11.21 -9.66 9.50
C LEU A 14 11.73 -10.92 10.21
N ASN A 15 12.95 -11.34 9.91
CA ASN A 15 13.56 -12.49 10.57
C ASN A 15 13.83 -12.21 12.06
N ASP A 16 14.32 -11.03 12.39
CA ASP A 16 14.57 -10.63 13.77
C ASP A 16 13.26 -10.63 14.58
N ARG A 17 12.18 -10.09 14.01
CA ARG A 17 10.87 -10.11 14.67
C ARG A 17 10.35 -11.53 14.85
N ARG A 18 10.56 -12.39 13.85
CA ARG A 18 10.20 -13.80 13.94
C ARG A 18 10.93 -14.50 15.09
N ILE A 19 12.24 -14.26 15.21
CA ILE A 19 13.07 -14.83 16.28
C ILE A 19 12.61 -14.33 17.66
N GLU A 20 12.32 -13.04 17.78
CA GLU A 20 11.78 -12.47 19.02
C GLU A 20 10.47 -13.14 19.42
N ALA A 21 9.57 -13.32 18.47
CA ALA A 21 8.28 -13.99 18.70
C ALA A 21 8.48 -15.44 19.12
N LEU A 22 9.44 -16.15 18.51
CA LEU A 22 9.79 -17.52 18.85
C LEU A 22 10.28 -17.59 20.30
N LYS A 23 11.18 -16.71 20.70
CA LYS A 23 11.72 -16.64 22.08
C LYS A 23 10.63 -16.32 23.09
N ALA A 24 9.70 -15.45 22.72
CA ALA A 24 8.55 -15.07 23.56
C ALA A 24 7.44 -16.12 23.57
N ARG A 25 7.57 -17.18 22.80
CA ARG A 25 6.54 -18.23 22.60
C ARG A 25 5.21 -17.65 22.09
N ASP A 26 5.29 -16.57 21.32
CA ASP A 26 4.15 -15.94 20.68
C ASP A 26 3.93 -16.60 19.32
N LYS A 27 3.16 -17.69 19.32
CA LYS A 27 2.91 -18.49 18.11
C LYS A 27 2.20 -17.70 17.00
N PRO A 28 1.16 -16.91 17.29
CA PRO A 28 0.53 -16.11 16.22
C PRO A 28 1.49 -15.13 15.57
N ALA A 29 2.32 -14.43 16.36
CA ALA A 29 3.29 -13.49 15.82
C ALA A 29 4.38 -14.20 15.02
N GLU A 30 4.91 -15.32 15.53
CA GLU A 30 5.90 -16.11 14.80
C GLU A 30 5.37 -16.56 13.44
N ALA A 31 4.15 -17.09 13.41
CA ALA A 31 3.51 -17.55 12.17
C ALA A 31 3.35 -16.41 11.17
N ALA A 32 2.89 -15.24 11.63
CA ALA A 32 2.69 -14.07 10.79
C ALA A 32 4.02 -13.59 10.18
N TYR A 33 5.04 -13.41 11.00
CA TYR A 33 6.36 -12.95 10.52
C TYR A 33 7.01 -13.99 9.59
N SER A 34 6.87 -15.28 9.88
CA SER A 34 7.37 -16.35 9.00
C SER A 34 6.71 -16.29 7.62
N TYR A 35 5.41 -16.06 7.60
CA TYR A 35 4.64 -15.96 6.36
C TYR A 35 5.07 -14.75 5.53
N PHE A 36 5.13 -13.57 6.15
CA PHE A 36 5.55 -12.34 5.44
C PHE A 36 6.99 -12.44 4.96
N LEU A 37 7.87 -13.04 5.78
CA LEU A 37 9.25 -13.29 5.39
C LEU A 37 9.34 -14.18 4.14
N SER A 38 8.50 -15.22 4.06
CA SER A 38 8.46 -16.09 2.89
C SER A 38 8.05 -15.35 1.63
N ILE A 39 7.11 -14.41 1.73
CA ILE A 39 6.67 -13.58 0.60
C ILE A 39 7.83 -12.71 0.10
N VAL A 40 8.54 -12.06 1.01
CA VAL A 40 9.67 -11.18 0.67
C VAL A 40 10.83 -11.99 0.07
N LYS A 41 11.15 -13.13 0.66
CA LYS A 41 12.20 -14.01 0.14
C LYS A 41 11.88 -14.53 -1.26
N LYS A 42 10.62 -14.84 -1.53
CA LYS A 42 10.18 -15.24 -2.86
C LYS A 42 10.39 -14.12 -3.87
N ALA A 43 10.03 -12.89 -3.51
CA ALA A 43 10.25 -11.72 -4.37
C ALA A 43 11.73 -11.54 -4.67
N GLU A 44 12.60 -11.70 -3.66
CA GLU A 44 14.05 -11.63 -3.84
C GLU A 44 14.56 -12.74 -4.78
N LYS A 45 14.12 -13.97 -4.57
CA LYS A 45 14.49 -15.12 -5.39
C LYS A 45 14.08 -14.92 -6.85
N ASP A 46 12.96 -14.27 -7.11
CA ASP A 46 12.46 -13.97 -8.44
C ASP A 46 13.18 -12.76 -9.08
N GLY A 47 14.22 -12.24 -8.44
CA GLY A 47 15.03 -11.14 -8.94
C GLY A 47 14.49 -9.75 -8.60
N GLY A 48 13.46 -9.68 -7.77
CA GLY A 48 12.86 -8.41 -7.36
C GLY A 48 13.71 -7.63 -6.37
N GLN A 49 13.50 -6.33 -6.35
CA GLN A 49 14.12 -5.41 -5.42
C GLN A 49 13.13 -5.04 -4.31
N TYR A 50 13.48 -4.04 -3.51
CA TYR A 50 12.65 -3.60 -2.38
C TYR A 50 11.22 -3.25 -2.79
N GLN A 51 11.05 -2.55 -3.92
CA GLN A 51 9.72 -2.16 -4.39
C GLN A 51 8.84 -3.36 -4.75
N GLU A 52 9.43 -4.38 -5.38
CA GLU A 52 8.71 -5.61 -5.73
C GLU A 52 8.29 -6.38 -4.48
N ALA A 53 9.15 -6.39 -3.45
CA ALA A 53 8.82 -6.99 -2.16
C ALA A 53 7.65 -6.26 -1.50
N LEU A 54 7.66 -4.92 -1.50
CA LEU A 54 6.55 -4.12 -0.97
C LEU A 54 5.26 -4.36 -1.76
N ASN A 55 5.36 -4.48 -3.09
CA ASN A 55 4.19 -4.77 -3.93
C ASN A 55 3.58 -6.14 -3.60
N ALA A 56 4.41 -7.13 -3.33
CA ALA A 56 3.96 -8.46 -2.92
C ALA A 56 3.24 -8.41 -1.56
N LEU A 57 3.78 -7.64 -0.61
CA LEU A 57 3.14 -7.45 0.70
C LEU A 57 1.85 -6.64 0.59
N LYS A 58 1.77 -5.65 -0.30
CA LYS A 58 0.52 -4.90 -0.57
C LYS A 58 -0.58 -5.81 -1.12
N LYS A 59 -0.20 -6.73 -1.98
CA LYS A 59 -1.13 -7.73 -2.53
C LYS A 59 -1.68 -8.62 -1.42
N GLU A 60 -0.81 -9.03 -0.49
CA GLU A 60 -1.21 -9.80 0.69
C GLU A 60 -2.13 -8.98 1.61
N GLU A 61 -1.84 -7.71 1.81
CA GLU A 61 -2.70 -6.81 2.58
C GLU A 61 -4.12 -6.79 2.00
N LYS A 62 -4.24 -6.68 0.69
CA LYS A 62 -5.53 -6.71 0.01
C LYS A 62 -6.27 -8.04 0.25
N ALA A 63 -5.55 -9.15 0.14
CA ALA A 63 -6.11 -10.48 0.38
C ALA A 63 -6.60 -10.62 1.83
N LEU A 64 -5.85 -10.10 2.80
CA LEU A 64 -6.24 -10.13 4.20
C LEU A 64 -7.46 -9.24 4.47
N GLN A 65 -7.56 -8.09 3.84
CA GLN A 65 -8.73 -7.21 3.95
C GLN A 65 -9.99 -7.92 3.41
N GLU A 66 -9.88 -8.63 2.30
CA GLU A 66 -10.97 -9.43 1.76
C GLU A 66 -11.37 -10.57 2.70
N LEU A 67 -10.38 -11.29 3.25
CA LEU A 67 -10.62 -12.35 4.24
C LEU A 67 -11.34 -11.80 5.46
N GLN A 68 -10.96 -10.64 5.94
CA GLN A 68 -11.58 -10.00 7.09
C GLN A 68 -13.07 -9.74 6.86
N SER A 69 -13.45 -9.35 5.63
CA SER A 69 -14.85 -9.12 5.29
C SER A 69 -15.69 -10.40 5.29
N PHE A 70 -15.07 -11.57 5.14
CA PHE A 70 -15.72 -12.88 5.15
C PHE A 70 -15.55 -13.65 6.47
N ALA A 71 -14.83 -13.08 7.44
CA ALA A 71 -14.57 -13.74 8.71
C ALA A 71 -15.87 -14.04 9.46
N ARG A 72 -16.03 -15.28 9.90
CA ARG A 72 -17.24 -15.75 10.58
C ARG A 72 -17.11 -15.74 12.09
N THR A 73 -15.89 -15.86 12.60
CA THR A 73 -15.63 -15.90 14.04
C THR A 73 -14.81 -14.69 14.48
N GLN A 74 -14.88 -14.39 15.78
CA GLN A 74 -14.09 -13.31 16.35
C GLN A 74 -12.59 -13.63 16.29
N GLU A 75 -12.23 -14.91 16.42
CA GLU A 75 -10.83 -15.36 16.30
C GLU A 75 -10.26 -15.05 14.91
N GLU A 76 -11.02 -15.38 13.85
CA GLU A 76 -10.61 -15.09 12.48
C GLU A 76 -10.42 -13.59 12.26
N LYS A 77 -11.33 -12.76 12.79
CA LYS A 77 -11.23 -11.31 12.72
C LYS A 77 -10.00 -10.80 13.44
N ASN A 78 -9.77 -11.28 14.65
CA ASN A 78 -8.62 -10.86 15.46
C ASN A 78 -7.30 -11.25 14.80
N GLN A 79 -7.21 -12.45 14.22
CA GLN A 79 -6.02 -12.92 13.53
C GLN A 79 -5.72 -12.04 12.31
N THR A 80 -6.74 -11.76 11.51
CA THR A 80 -6.61 -10.92 10.32
C THR A 80 -6.22 -9.49 10.70
N GLU A 81 -6.85 -8.90 11.71
CA GLU A 81 -6.50 -7.58 12.22
C GLU A 81 -5.05 -7.51 12.68
N PHE A 82 -4.58 -8.54 13.37
CA PHE A 82 -3.20 -8.63 13.86
C PHE A 82 -2.20 -8.66 12.69
N GLU A 83 -2.46 -9.48 11.70
CA GLU A 83 -1.62 -9.57 10.50
C GLU A 83 -1.60 -8.25 9.72
N LEU A 84 -2.76 -7.60 9.56
CA LEU A 84 -2.84 -6.28 8.94
C LEU A 84 -2.09 -5.22 9.73
N TYR A 85 -2.16 -5.27 11.05
CA TYR A 85 -1.39 -4.38 11.92
C TYR A 85 0.12 -4.54 11.71
N ILE A 86 0.62 -5.78 11.62
CA ILE A 86 2.04 -6.04 11.34
C ILE A 86 2.42 -5.44 9.98
N LEU A 87 1.65 -5.71 8.94
CA LEU A 87 1.93 -5.19 7.60
C LEU A 87 1.93 -3.66 7.55
N SER A 88 1.07 -3.01 8.34
CA SER A 88 0.99 -1.55 8.38
C SER A 88 2.31 -0.88 8.79
N LYS A 89 3.17 -1.60 9.50
CA LYS A 89 4.48 -1.08 9.93
C LYS A 89 5.49 -1.03 8.80
N TYR A 90 5.30 -1.84 7.77
CA TYR A 90 6.26 -1.99 6.66
C TYR A 90 5.78 -1.39 5.36
N LEU A 91 4.47 -1.26 5.19
CA LEU A 91 3.88 -0.69 3.99
C LEU A 91 3.71 0.82 4.12
N PRO A 92 3.98 1.58 3.03
CA PRO A 92 3.70 3.00 3.06
C PRO A 92 2.20 3.22 3.24
N LYS A 93 1.86 4.21 4.04
CA LYS A 93 0.46 4.58 4.28
C LYS A 93 -0.11 5.18 3.00
N MET A 94 -1.19 4.58 2.51
CA MET A 94 -1.87 5.09 1.32
C MET A 94 -2.57 6.41 1.62
N MET A 95 -2.55 7.33 0.66
CA MET A 95 -3.21 8.62 0.77
C MET A 95 -4.73 8.46 0.86
N THR A 96 -5.35 9.27 1.71
CA THR A 96 -6.82 9.36 1.78
C THR A 96 -7.37 10.09 0.55
N GLU A 97 -8.67 9.94 0.30
CA GLU A 97 -9.33 10.65 -0.80
C GLU A 97 -9.13 12.17 -0.70
N ASP A 98 -9.24 12.72 0.52
CA ASP A 98 -9.04 14.17 0.73
C ASP A 98 -7.61 14.61 0.42
N GLU A 99 -6.62 13.82 0.81
CA GLU A 99 -5.22 14.10 0.48
C GLU A 99 -4.98 14.06 -1.03
N ILE A 100 -5.61 13.09 -1.72
CA ILE A 100 -5.53 12.98 -3.18
C ILE A 100 -6.18 14.19 -3.84
N LYS A 101 -7.34 14.65 -3.36
CA LYS A 101 -8.00 15.86 -3.86
C LYS A 101 -7.10 17.09 -3.77
N VAL A 102 -6.38 17.24 -2.67
CA VAL A 102 -5.40 18.33 -2.50
C VAL A 102 -4.31 18.24 -3.57
N GLN A 103 -3.79 17.06 -3.84
CA GLN A 103 -2.76 16.87 -4.87
C GLN A 103 -3.29 17.17 -6.27
N VAL A 104 -4.53 16.80 -6.56
CA VAL A 104 -5.21 17.12 -7.83
C VAL A 104 -5.34 18.63 -7.99
N LEU A 105 -5.76 19.34 -6.95
CA LEU A 105 -5.86 20.80 -6.99
C LEU A 105 -4.50 21.48 -7.22
N HIS A 106 -3.46 21.00 -6.54
CA HIS A 106 -2.09 21.51 -6.73
C HIS A 106 -1.62 21.32 -8.16
N LEU A 107 -1.81 20.13 -8.72
CA LEU A 107 -1.46 19.87 -10.12
C LEU A 107 -2.27 20.74 -11.07
N GLY A 108 -3.54 20.97 -10.77
CA GLY A 108 -4.40 21.86 -11.54
C GLY A 108 -3.87 23.27 -11.63
N GLN A 109 -3.31 23.77 -10.53
CA GLN A 109 -2.68 25.10 -10.49
C GLN A 109 -1.39 25.16 -11.30
N GLU A 110 -0.60 24.09 -11.31
CA GLU A 110 0.63 24.02 -12.10
C GLU A 110 0.36 23.79 -13.58
N PHE A 111 -0.56 22.87 -13.88
CA PHE A 111 -0.83 22.38 -15.22
C PHE A 111 -1.71 23.33 -16.04
N HIS A 112 -2.61 24.08 -15.39
CA HIS A 112 -3.57 25.00 -16.00
C HIS A 112 -4.33 24.36 -17.18
N PRO A 113 -5.15 23.32 -16.96
CA PRO A 113 -5.87 22.68 -18.06
C PRO A 113 -6.81 23.67 -18.75
N LEU A 114 -6.71 23.74 -20.06
CA LEU A 114 -7.49 24.68 -20.88
C LEU A 114 -8.82 24.11 -21.36
N SER A 115 -8.94 22.77 -21.37
CA SER A 115 -10.15 22.10 -21.81
C SER A 115 -10.25 20.70 -21.24
N ALA A 116 -11.42 20.07 -21.37
CA ALA A 116 -11.64 18.69 -20.98
C ALA A 116 -10.72 17.71 -21.72
N LYS A 117 -10.18 18.10 -22.87
CA LYS A 117 -9.24 17.28 -23.66
C LYS A 117 -7.90 17.08 -22.96
N ASP A 118 -7.54 17.97 -22.04
CA ASP A 118 -6.29 17.88 -21.27
C ASP A 118 -6.33 16.82 -20.18
N LYS A 119 -7.51 16.24 -19.91
CA LYS A 119 -7.71 15.24 -18.86
C LYS A 119 -6.77 14.05 -18.97
N GLY A 120 -6.51 13.55 -20.19
CA GLY A 120 -5.61 12.42 -20.42
C GLY A 120 -4.19 12.70 -19.95
N LYS A 121 -3.66 13.87 -20.32
CA LYS A 121 -2.31 14.30 -19.92
C LYS A 121 -2.24 14.55 -18.42
N PHE A 122 -3.27 15.18 -17.87
CA PHE A 122 -3.39 15.46 -16.44
C PHE A 122 -3.41 14.14 -15.64
N MET A 123 -4.25 13.19 -16.08
CA MET A 123 -4.36 11.86 -15.46
C MET A 123 -3.01 11.14 -15.43
N LYS A 124 -2.29 11.16 -16.56
CA LYS A 124 -0.98 10.53 -16.66
C LYS A 124 0.02 11.15 -15.68
N GLU A 125 0.04 12.47 -15.58
CA GLU A 125 0.95 13.18 -14.69
C GLU A 125 0.66 12.87 -13.21
N ILE A 126 -0.61 12.97 -12.80
CA ILE A 126 -0.99 12.71 -11.40
C ILE A 126 -0.76 11.24 -11.02
N MET A 127 -1.05 10.30 -11.93
CA MET A 127 -0.79 8.88 -11.69
C MET A 127 0.70 8.61 -11.49
N THR A 128 1.56 9.29 -12.27
CA THR A 128 3.02 9.17 -12.13
C THR A 128 3.49 9.70 -10.77
N ARG A 129 2.99 10.87 -10.36
CA ARG A 129 3.37 11.49 -9.08
C ARG A 129 2.91 10.69 -7.87
N LEU A 130 1.74 10.07 -7.96
CA LEU A 130 1.14 9.35 -6.84
C LEU A 130 1.33 7.83 -6.90
N LYS A 131 2.13 7.35 -7.84
CA LYS A 131 2.39 5.91 -8.01
C LYS A 131 2.95 5.32 -6.71
N GLY A 132 2.30 4.26 -6.22
CA GLY A 132 2.68 3.61 -4.97
C GLY A 132 2.24 4.33 -3.70
N LYS A 133 1.70 5.55 -3.80
CA LYS A 133 1.24 6.37 -2.66
C LYS A 133 -0.28 6.46 -2.55
N ALA A 134 -0.99 6.21 -3.64
CA ALA A 134 -2.44 6.34 -3.71
C ALA A 134 -3.07 5.23 -4.56
N ASP A 135 -4.32 4.89 -4.25
CA ASP A 135 -5.09 3.94 -5.05
C ASP A 135 -5.48 4.60 -6.38
N GLY A 136 -5.11 3.97 -7.50
CA GLY A 136 -5.38 4.49 -8.84
C GLY A 136 -6.85 4.75 -9.12
N LYS A 137 -7.76 3.95 -8.58
CA LYS A 137 -9.21 4.14 -8.75
C LYS A 137 -9.68 5.41 -8.06
N ILE A 138 -9.18 5.69 -6.87
CA ILE A 138 -9.52 6.91 -6.12
C ILE A 138 -8.93 8.13 -6.81
N VAL A 139 -7.69 8.04 -7.30
CA VAL A 139 -7.05 9.11 -8.08
C VAL A 139 -7.87 9.43 -9.32
N SER A 140 -8.29 8.39 -10.06
CA SER A 140 -9.12 8.56 -11.27
C SER A 140 -10.44 9.25 -10.95
N LYS A 141 -11.11 8.86 -9.87
CA LYS A 141 -12.34 9.49 -9.41
C LYS A 141 -12.12 10.96 -9.08
N CYS A 142 -11.08 11.29 -8.34
CA CYS A 142 -10.77 12.67 -7.95
C CYS A 142 -10.46 13.54 -9.17
N VAL A 143 -9.75 13.01 -10.16
CA VAL A 143 -9.46 13.74 -11.40
C VAL A 143 -10.74 13.97 -12.20
N ASN A 144 -11.59 12.95 -12.33
CA ASN A 144 -12.86 13.07 -13.02
C ASN A 144 -13.75 14.14 -12.36
N ASP A 145 -13.86 14.12 -11.05
CA ASP A 145 -14.64 15.10 -10.28
C ASP A 145 -14.09 16.52 -10.48
N TYR A 146 -12.77 16.68 -10.44
CA TYR A 146 -12.11 17.97 -10.65
C TYR A 146 -12.41 18.54 -12.06
N PHE A 147 -12.26 17.72 -13.10
CA PHE A 147 -12.56 18.15 -14.48
C PHE A 147 -14.05 18.45 -14.68
N ASN A 148 -14.93 17.68 -14.05
CA ASN A 148 -16.38 17.97 -14.11
C ASN A 148 -16.71 19.31 -13.44
N GLU A 149 -16.08 19.65 -12.32
CA GLU A 149 -16.31 20.92 -11.63
C GLU A 149 -15.86 22.12 -12.46
N ILE A 150 -14.70 22.02 -13.14
CA ILE A 150 -14.15 23.18 -13.89
C ILE A 150 -14.67 23.30 -15.31
N PHE A 151 -15.15 22.23 -15.94
CA PHE A 151 -15.57 22.28 -17.35
C PHE A 151 -17.04 21.97 -17.60
N ASN A 152 -17.76 21.40 -16.63
CA ASN A 152 -19.16 21.00 -16.79
C ASN A 152 -20.13 21.81 -15.92
N ASN A 153 -19.64 22.81 -15.21
CA ASN A 153 -20.49 23.70 -14.40
C ASN A 153 -20.79 24.98 -15.14
#